data_fb23929c9f685b065880b2cd8a76b9de
#
_entry.id   fb23929c9f685b065880b2cd8a76b9de
#
_cell.length_a   1.000
_cell.length_b   1.000
_cell.length_c   1.000
_cell.angle_alpha   90.00
_cell.angle_beta   90.00
_cell.angle_gamma   90.00
#
_symmetry.space_group_name_H-M   'P 1'
#
loop_
_entity.id
_entity.type
_entity.pdbx_description
1 polymer ?
#
loop_
_entity_poly.entity_id
_entity_poly.type
_entity_poly.pdbx_seq_one_letter_code
_entity_poly.pdbx_strand_id
1 'polypeptide(L)'
;MKNTTAMADYELRHIEALRKNLAGCTVLLKKDGNFPLEKPCALAAYGSGVRRTIRGGTGSGEVNSRYSVTIEEGLQQAGFTLTGMEWHTGYEQARKKAHKAFLKQLKKDAKAVNQNFILYGM
;
A
#
# COMPACT_ATOMS: atom_id res chain seq x y z
N MET A 1 14.92 21.52 9.30
CA MET A 1 15.13 20.30 10.14
C MET A 1 15.85 19.27 9.31
N LYS A 2 16.99 18.76 9.76
CA LYS A 2 17.71 17.65 9.08
C LYS A 2 16.86 16.38 9.25
N ASN A 3 16.35 15.82 8.16
CA ASN A 3 15.74 14.48 8.16
C ASN A 3 16.84 13.47 8.49
N THR A 4 16.98 13.12 9.75
CA THR A 4 17.82 11.99 10.16
C THR A 4 17.10 10.71 9.78
N THR A 5 17.71 9.90 8.93
CA THR A 5 17.19 8.58 8.52
C THR A 5 17.23 7.56 9.67
N ALA A 6 18.02 7.79 10.70
CA ALA A 6 18.09 6.93 11.89
C ALA A 6 16.88 7.14 12.80
N MET A 7 16.30 6.04 13.27
CA MET A 7 15.25 6.07 14.29
C MET A 7 15.85 6.36 15.66
N ALA A 8 15.17 7.18 16.45
CA ALA A 8 15.54 7.40 17.84
C ALA A 8 15.10 6.19 18.71
N ASP A 9 15.76 5.98 19.84
CA ASP A 9 15.50 4.84 20.73
C ASP A 9 14.03 4.77 21.20
N TYR A 10 13.39 5.92 21.41
CA TYR A 10 11.98 5.95 21.80
C TYR A 10 11.07 5.48 20.65
N GLU A 11 11.40 5.76 19.39
CA GLU A 11 10.65 5.31 18.21
C GLU A 11 10.73 3.79 18.10
N LEU A 12 11.90 3.21 18.31
CA LEU A 12 12.09 1.76 18.31
C LEU A 12 11.27 1.08 19.42
N ARG A 13 11.30 1.64 20.64
CA ARG A 13 10.46 1.14 21.75
C ARG A 13 8.97 1.24 21.46
N HIS A 14 8.52 2.33 20.83
CA HIS A 14 7.11 2.48 20.44
C HIS A 14 6.68 1.45 19.38
N ILE A 15 7.54 1.18 18.40
CA ILE A 15 7.27 0.16 17.37
C ILE A 15 7.18 -1.23 18.00
N GLU A 16 8.09 -1.55 18.92
CA GLU A 16 8.07 -2.81 19.66
C GLU A 16 6.80 -2.97 20.50
N ALA A 17 6.45 -1.93 21.26
CA ALA A 17 5.25 -1.91 22.08
C ALA A 17 3.99 -2.06 21.20
N LEU A 18 3.93 -1.38 20.05
CA LEU A 18 2.83 -1.48 19.11
C LEU A 18 2.69 -2.92 18.58
N ARG A 19 3.77 -3.53 18.13
CA ARG A 19 3.78 -4.91 17.62
C ARG A 19 3.33 -5.92 18.69
N LYS A 20 3.81 -5.76 19.92
CA LYS A 20 3.45 -6.61 21.06
C LYS A 20 1.96 -6.55 21.39
N ASN A 21 1.35 -5.37 21.29
CA ASN A 21 -0.04 -5.14 21.68
C ASN A 21 -1.04 -5.25 20.52
N LEU A 22 -0.58 -5.34 19.27
CA LEU A 22 -1.44 -5.33 18.09
C LEU A 22 -2.49 -6.47 18.09
N ALA A 23 -2.10 -7.66 18.54
CA ALA A 23 -3.00 -8.80 18.64
C ALA A 23 -4.15 -8.54 19.63
N GLY A 24 -3.89 -7.81 20.73
CA GLY A 24 -4.89 -7.40 21.71
C GLY A 24 -5.90 -6.36 21.20
N CYS A 25 -5.56 -5.66 20.10
CA CYS A 25 -6.46 -4.70 19.43
C CYS A 25 -7.30 -5.35 18.32
N THR A 26 -7.15 -6.66 18.10
CA THR A 26 -7.83 -7.39 17.02
C THR A 26 -8.87 -8.34 17.61
N VAL A 27 -10.12 -8.27 17.15
CA VAL A 27 -11.21 -9.15 17.58
C VAL A 27 -11.53 -10.14 16.46
N LEU A 28 -11.40 -11.44 16.76
CA LEU A 28 -11.82 -12.50 15.85
C LEU A 28 -13.31 -12.75 16.01
N LEU A 29 -14.11 -12.30 15.04
CA LEU A 29 -15.57 -12.41 15.10
C LEU A 29 -16.09 -13.79 14.71
N LYS A 30 -15.37 -14.54 13.88
CA LYS A 30 -15.77 -15.86 13.39
C LYS A 30 -14.54 -16.72 13.12
N LYS A 31 -14.65 -18.01 13.44
CA LYS A 31 -13.65 -19.04 13.14
C LYS A 31 -14.36 -20.20 12.45
N ASP A 32 -13.88 -20.63 11.30
CA ASP A 32 -14.47 -21.72 10.50
C ASP A 32 -13.56 -22.96 10.35
N GLY A 33 -12.44 -22.98 11.06
CA GLY A 33 -11.43 -24.05 10.99
C GLY A 33 -10.32 -23.80 9.97
N ASN A 34 -10.55 -22.96 8.96
CA ASN A 34 -9.55 -22.59 7.96
C ASN A 34 -8.76 -21.33 8.34
N PHE A 35 -9.32 -20.54 9.23
CA PHE A 35 -8.73 -19.31 9.74
C PHE A 35 -8.95 -19.19 11.26
N PRO A 36 -7.98 -18.69 12.05
CA PRO A 36 -6.63 -18.26 11.63
C PRO A 36 -5.74 -19.43 11.24
N LEU A 37 -4.76 -19.13 10.38
CA LEU A 37 -3.78 -20.12 9.94
C LEU A 37 -2.81 -20.43 11.08
N GLU A 38 -2.55 -21.71 11.32
CA GLU A 38 -1.67 -22.16 12.43
C GLU A 38 -0.18 -21.86 12.14
N LYS A 39 0.20 -21.82 10.87
CA LYS A 39 1.57 -21.58 10.43
C LYS A 39 1.59 -20.90 9.06
N PRO A 40 2.66 -20.16 8.74
CA PRO A 40 2.85 -19.61 7.40
C PRO A 40 2.84 -20.70 6.33
N CYS A 41 2.22 -20.39 5.20
CA CYS A 41 2.07 -21.28 4.06
C CYS A 41 2.14 -20.50 2.75
N ALA A 42 1.96 -21.19 1.61
CA ALA A 42 1.77 -20.53 0.33
C ALA A 42 0.40 -19.85 0.30
N LEU A 43 0.37 -18.55 -0.02
CA LEU A 43 -0.83 -17.74 -0.02
C LEU A 43 -0.95 -16.97 -1.33
N ALA A 44 -2.09 -17.09 -1.99
CA ALA A 44 -2.40 -16.28 -3.16
C ALA A 44 -2.89 -14.89 -2.72
N ALA A 45 -2.18 -13.86 -3.14
CA ALA A 45 -2.52 -12.47 -2.82
C ALA A 45 -2.89 -11.71 -4.10
N TYR A 46 -4.07 -11.11 -4.13
CA TYR A 46 -4.57 -10.36 -5.27
C TYR A 46 -5.10 -8.98 -4.86
N GLY A 47 -5.13 -8.08 -5.82
CA GLY A 47 -5.64 -6.72 -5.63
C GLY A 47 -4.53 -5.67 -5.46
N SER A 48 -4.80 -4.48 -5.98
CA SER A 48 -3.81 -3.38 -6.00
C SER A 48 -3.31 -2.97 -4.62
N GLY A 49 -4.10 -3.18 -3.56
CA GLY A 49 -3.74 -2.86 -2.18
C GLY A 49 -2.59 -3.70 -1.63
N VAL A 50 -2.30 -4.88 -2.19
CA VAL A 50 -1.21 -5.74 -1.74
C VAL A 50 0.14 -5.03 -1.85
N ARG A 51 0.44 -4.43 -3.01
CA ARG A 51 1.67 -3.63 -3.26
C ARG A 51 1.50 -2.15 -2.98
N ARG A 52 0.27 -1.65 -3.03
CA ARG A 52 -0.05 -0.23 -2.88
C ARG A 52 -0.97 -0.02 -1.69
N THR A 53 -0.53 -0.53 -0.57
CA THR A 53 -1.28 -0.45 0.69
C THR A 53 -1.51 1.01 1.09
N ILE A 54 -2.78 1.37 1.24
CA ILE A 54 -3.20 2.69 1.71
C ILE A 54 -3.11 2.67 3.23
N ARG A 55 -2.34 3.60 3.81
CA ARG A 55 -2.04 3.66 5.25
C ARG A 55 -2.94 4.62 6.01
N GLY A 56 -3.61 5.50 5.32
CA GLY A 56 -4.46 6.53 5.90
C GLY A 56 -5.30 7.19 4.82
N GLY A 57 -6.04 8.22 5.18
CA GLY A 57 -6.79 9.02 4.23
C GLY A 57 -5.88 9.84 3.31
N THR A 58 -6.48 10.42 2.27
CA THR A 58 -5.84 11.43 1.41
C THR A 58 -6.06 12.83 2.00
N GLY A 59 -5.31 13.82 1.52
CA GLY A 59 -5.41 15.19 1.99
C GLY A 59 -4.86 15.33 3.42
N SER A 60 -5.63 15.91 4.32
CA SER A 60 -5.21 16.13 5.72
C SER A 60 -4.94 14.86 6.52
N GLY A 61 -5.46 13.72 6.07
CA GLY A 61 -5.18 12.39 6.66
C GLY A 61 -3.91 11.73 6.12
N GLU A 62 -3.26 12.32 5.12
CA GLU A 62 -2.03 11.80 4.54
C GLU A 62 -0.83 12.22 5.41
N VAL A 63 -0.28 11.25 6.14
CA VAL A 63 0.88 11.46 6.99
C VAL A 63 2.16 11.04 6.27
N ASN A 64 3.15 11.92 6.24
CA ASN A 64 4.50 11.62 5.79
C ASN A 64 5.20 10.70 6.80
N SER A 65 5.00 9.41 6.65
CA SER A 65 5.70 8.43 7.48
C SER A 65 7.11 8.16 6.94
N ARG A 66 8.04 7.92 7.85
CA ARG A 66 9.45 7.64 7.52
C ARG A 66 9.60 6.38 6.68
N TYR A 67 8.79 5.37 6.96
CA TYR A 67 8.68 4.12 6.19
C TYR A 67 7.25 3.58 6.24
N SER A 68 6.95 2.67 5.35
CA SER A 68 5.69 1.93 5.36
C SER A 68 5.96 0.48 5.03
N VAL A 69 5.15 -0.39 5.61
CA VAL A 69 5.14 -1.80 5.28
C VAL A 69 3.88 -2.08 4.46
N THR A 70 4.05 -2.61 3.27
CA THR A 70 2.93 -3.05 2.43
C THR A 70 2.39 -4.40 2.94
N ILE A 71 1.20 -4.78 2.49
CA ILE A 71 0.65 -6.11 2.79
C ILE A 71 1.58 -7.20 2.25
N GLU A 72 2.15 -7.02 1.05
CA GLU A 72 3.14 -7.92 0.45
C GLU A 72 4.34 -8.13 1.38
N GLU A 73 4.98 -7.03 1.81
CA GLU A 73 6.12 -7.08 2.71
C GLU A 73 5.79 -7.65 4.09
N GLY A 74 4.63 -7.29 4.64
CA GLY A 74 4.18 -7.79 5.94
C GLY A 74 3.96 -9.31 5.94
N LEU A 75 3.33 -9.83 4.89
CA LEU A 75 3.12 -11.28 4.75
C LEU A 75 4.44 -12.03 4.55
N GLN A 76 5.35 -11.49 3.73
CA GLN A 76 6.68 -12.08 3.55
C GLN A 76 7.50 -12.09 4.84
N GLN A 77 7.49 -10.99 5.59
CA GLN A 77 8.14 -10.89 6.90
C GLN A 77 7.55 -11.86 7.93
N ALA A 78 6.25 -12.17 7.81
CA ALA A 78 5.58 -13.18 8.63
C ALA A 78 5.85 -14.63 8.16
N GLY A 79 6.66 -14.83 7.12
CA GLY A 79 7.07 -16.14 6.61
C GLY A 79 6.15 -16.76 5.55
N PHE A 80 5.14 -16.03 5.06
CA PHE A 80 4.29 -16.52 3.98
C PHE A 80 4.99 -16.46 2.62
N THR A 81 4.77 -17.48 1.78
CA THR A 81 5.19 -17.49 0.39
C THR A 81 4.04 -16.97 -0.47
N LEU A 82 4.22 -15.82 -1.12
CA LEU A 82 3.18 -15.25 -1.96
C LEU A 82 3.20 -15.84 -3.36
N THR A 83 2.03 -16.22 -3.85
CA THR A 83 1.79 -16.68 -5.23
C THR A 83 0.92 -15.67 -5.97
N GLY A 84 0.89 -15.73 -7.32
CA GLY A 84 0.12 -14.80 -8.14
C GLY A 84 0.79 -13.44 -8.34
N MET A 85 2.08 -13.31 -8.05
CA MET A 85 2.79 -12.03 -8.09
C MET A 85 2.99 -11.50 -9.52
N GLU A 86 2.97 -12.36 -10.54
CA GLU A 86 2.95 -12.00 -11.96
C GLU A 86 1.70 -11.21 -12.34
N TRP A 87 0.55 -11.51 -11.72
CA TRP A 87 -0.68 -10.73 -11.90
C TRP A 87 -0.47 -9.27 -11.48
N HIS A 88 0.16 -9.04 -10.34
CA HIS A 88 0.45 -7.67 -9.86
C HIS A 88 1.35 -6.92 -10.83
N THR A 89 2.36 -7.59 -11.36
CA THR A 89 3.28 -6.99 -12.34
C THR A 89 2.56 -6.62 -13.62
N GLY A 90 1.73 -7.52 -14.15
CA GLY A 90 0.89 -7.26 -15.33
C GLY A 90 -0.11 -6.12 -15.11
N TYR A 91 -0.79 -6.12 -13.96
CA TYR A 91 -1.70 -5.06 -13.57
C TYR A 91 -1.02 -3.68 -13.49
N GLU A 92 0.16 -3.60 -12.84
CA GLU A 92 0.90 -2.35 -12.74
C GLU A 92 1.37 -1.81 -14.09
N GLN A 93 1.81 -2.69 -14.98
CA GLN A 93 2.19 -2.32 -16.34
C GLN A 93 0.97 -1.78 -17.13
N ALA A 94 -0.15 -2.49 -17.09
CA ALA A 94 -1.40 -2.07 -17.74
C ALA A 94 -1.87 -0.71 -17.19
N ARG A 95 -1.86 -0.55 -15.87
CA ARG A 95 -2.23 0.70 -15.21
C ARG A 95 -1.32 1.87 -15.60
N LYS A 96 0.00 1.68 -15.59
CA LYS A 96 0.96 2.72 -16.03
C LYS A 96 0.74 3.12 -17.48
N LYS A 97 0.48 2.15 -18.36
CA LYS A 97 0.18 2.40 -19.78
C LYS A 97 -1.12 3.19 -19.95
N ALA A 98 -2.18 2.77 -19.27
CA ALA A 98 -3.48 3.45 -19.30
C ALA A 98 -3.39 4.88 -18.76
N HIS A 99 -2.73 5.08 -17.63
CA HIS A 99 -2.52 6.40 -17.05
C HIS A 99 -1.74 7.34 -17.99
N LYS A 100 -0.67 6.84 -18.61
CA LYS A 100 0.10 7.61 -19.60
C LYS A 100 -0.74 8.02 -20.81
N ALA A 101 -1.57 7.10 -21.31
CA ALA A 101 -2.49 7.37 -22.42
C ALA A 101 -3.54 8.42 -22.02
N PHE A 102 -4.13 8.28 -20.84
CA PHE A 102 -5.07 9.25 -20.28
C PHE A 102 -4.48 10.65 -20.17
N LEU A 103 -3.30 10.79 -19.57
CA LEU A 103 -2.63 12.10 -19.44
C LEU A 103 -2.28 12.72 -20.81
N LYS A 104 -1.92 11.89 -21.78
CA LYS A 104 -1.67 12.36 -23.16
C LYS A 104 -2.94 12.91 -23.79
N GLN A 105 -4.06 12.20 -23.64
CA GLN A 105 -5.37 12.64 -24.15
C GLN A 105 -5.82 13.91 -23.43
N LEU A 106 -5.76 13.95 -22.11
CA LEU A 106 -6.12 15.11 -21.30
C LEU A 106 -5.36 16.38 -21.73
N LYS A 107 -4.05 16.27 -21.96
CA LYS A 107 -3.24 17.39 -22.46
C LYS A 107 -3.67 17.86 -23.85
N LYS A 108 -4.05 16.93 -24.73
CA LYS A 108 -4.56 17.26 -26.08
C LYS A 108 -5.88 18.02 -25.99
N ASP A 109 -6.79 17.54 -25.15
CA ASP A 109 -8.11 18.13 -24.99
C ASP A 109 -8.06 19.51 -24.36
N ALA A 110 -7.27 19.67 -23.30
CA ALA A 110 -7.03 20.96 -22.66
C ALA A 110 -6.42 22.00 -23.63
N LYS A 111 -5.50 21.57 -24.50
CA LYS A 111 -4.91 22.42 -25.51
C LYS A 111 -5.93 22.84 -26.58
N ALA A 112 -6.85 21.96 -26.95
CA ALA A 112 -7.91 22.26 -27.92
C ALA A 112 -8.88 23.35 -27.43
N VAL A 113 -9.11 23.43 -26.11
CA VAL A 113 -9.96 24.47 -25.48
C VAL A 113 -9.15 25.63 -24.88
N ASN A 114 -7.86 25.72 -25.18
CA ASN A 114 -6.93 26.74 -24.67
C ASN A 114 -6.93 26.87 -23.13
N GLN A 115 -7.03 25.77 -22.41
CA GLN A 115 -6.99 25.71 -20.96
C GLN A 115 -5.73 25.03 -20.45
N ASN A 116 -5.33 25.37 -19.19
CA ASN A 116 -4.29 24.65 -18.50
C ASN A 116 -4.77 23.22 -18.19
N PHE A 117 -3.99 22.20 -18.56
CA PHE A 117 -4.39 20.80 -18.43
C PHE A 117 -4.67 20.36 -16.97
N ILE A 118 -4.07 21.04 -15.99
CA ILE A 118 -4.32 20.76 -14.57
C ILE A 118 -5.74 21.20 -14.20
N LEU A 119 -6.15 22.40 -14.63
CA LEU A 119 -7.50 22.92 -14.39
C LEU A 119 -8.57 22.16 -15.20
N TYR A 120 -8.23 21.70 -16.39
CA TYR A 120 -9.14 20.92 -17.23
C TYR A 120 -9.45 19.53 -16.67
N GLY A 121 -8.51 18.94 -15.89
CA GLY A 121 -8.66 17.61 -15.31
C GLY A 121 -9.26 17.59 -13.90
N MET A 122 -9.60 18.75 -13.34
CA MET A 122 -10.28 18.88 -12.05
C MET A 122 -11.80 18.89 -12.24
#